data_76cb735941d8fa53594e169fe7978282
#
_entry.id   76cb735941d8fa53594e169fe7978282
#
_cell.length_a   1.000
_cell.length_b   1.000
_cell.length_c   1.000
_cell.angle_alpha   90.00
_cell.angle_beta   90.00
_cell.angle_gamma   90.00
#
_symmetry.space_group_name_H-M   'P 1'
#
loop_
_entity.id
_entity.type
_entity.pdbx_description
1 polymer ?
#
loop_
_entity_poly.entity_id
_entity_poly.type
_entity_poly.pdbx_seq_one_letter_code
_entity_poly.pdbx_strand_id
1 'polypeptide(L)'
;MSDIEYDEKVKTKSRKRIKPPQSYKVLLHNDNYTTMEFVVFVLERVFSKSLSEATQIMLHVHNNGIGVCGSYSYEVAETKVETVHSLAEQYEFPLLATMEENWITFMFTKDLETCLMAAQSEAIDRRH
;
A
#
# COMPACT_ATOMS: atom_id res chain seq x y z
N MET A 1 -5.41 40.22 -1.73
CA MET A 1 -5.35 39.69 -1.97
C MET A 1 -5.26 39.07 -2.48
N SER A 2 -5.21 39.13 -2.26
CA SER A 2 -5.11 38.57 -2.62
C SER A 2 -5.07 37.81 -2.55
N ASP A 3 -4.72 37.64 -2.07
CA ASP A 3 -4.68 36.79 -1.93
C ASP A 3 -5.46 36.22 -1.83
N ILE A 4 -5.82 36.72 -1.56
CA ILE A 4 -6.58 36.14 -1.38
C ILE A 4 -7.20 35.61 -2.20
N GLU A 5 -7.11 35.88 -2.75
CA GLU A 5 -7.53 35.18 -3.51
C GLU A 5 -7.00 34.24 -3.66
N TYR A 6 -6.20 34.23 -3.45
CA TYR A 6 -5.69 33.12 -3.41
C TYR A 6 -5.97 32.58 -2.39
N ASP A 7 -6.08 33.22 -1.69
CA ASP A 7 -6.14 32.70 -0.65
C ASP A 7 -7.44 32.11 -0.44
N GLU A 8 -8.20 32.75 -0.78
CA GLU A 8 -9.33 32.26 -0.70
C GLU A 8 -9.35 31.08 -1.45
N LYS A 9 -8.78 31.15 -2.29
CA LYS A 9 -8.73 30.11 -2.98
C LYS A 9 -7.95 29.21 -2.30
N VAL A 10 -7.20 29.64 -1.59
CA VAL A 10 -6.41 28.85 -0.92
C VAL A 10 -7.20 28.10 0.03
N LYS A 11 -7.93 28.66 0.78
CA LYS A 11 -8.62 27.98 1.69
C LYS A 11 -9.55 27.13 1.08
N THR A 12 -10.05 27.43 0.05
CA THR A 12 -10.99 26.63 -0.52
C THR A 12 -10.34 25.43 -0.90
N LYS A 13 -9.21 25.50 -1.44
CA LYS A 13 -8.59 24.37 -1.85
C LYS A 13 -8.19 23.61 -0.78
N SER A 14 -8.09 24.08 0.29
CA SER A 14 -7.62 23.29 1.31
C SER A 14 -8.68 22.41 1.73
N ARG A 15 -9.76 22.82 1.64
CA ARG A 15 -10.69 22.06 2.15
C ARG A 15 -10.93 21.00 1.43
N LYS A 16 -10.61 20.85 0.89
CA LYS A 16 -10.73 20.10 0.38
C LYS A 16 -10.74 19.04 0.08
N ARG A 17 -10.58 18.80 -0.15
CA ARG A 17 -10.65 17.83 -0.78
C ARG A 17 -10.01 16.70 -0.28
N ILE A 18 -10.45 15.47 -0.40
CA ILE A 18 -9.79 14.33 0.00
C ILE A 18 -8.69 14.02 -0.90
N LYS A 19 -7.50 13.82 -0.39
CA LYS A 19 -6.42 13.52 -1.19
C LYS A 19 -6.33 12.07 -1.41
N PRO A 20 -5.66 11.61 -2.41
CA PRO A 20 -5.47 10.19 -2.65
C PRO A 20 -4.58 9.63 -1.59
N PRO A 21 -4.60 8.35 -1.35
CA PRO A 21 -3.78 7.73 -0.34
C PRO A 21 -2.32 8.00 -0.60
N GLN A 22 -1.55 8.16 0.46
CA GLN A 22 -0.14 8.40 0.33
C GLN A 22 0.65 7.12 0.27
N SER A 23 0.11 6.01 0.62
CA SER A 23 0.85 4.77 0.59
C SER A 23 0.17 3.73 -0.25
N TYR A 24 0.97 2.82 -0.76
CA TYR A 24 0.50 1.76 -1.62
C TYR A 24 1.07 0.45 -1.12
N LYS A 25 0.26 -0.58 -1.08
CA LYS A 25 0.71 -1.88 -0.64
C LYS A 25 1.28 -2.59 -1.84
N VAL A 26 2.40 -3.27 -1.67
CA VAL A 26 2.95 -4.10 -2.72
C VAL A 26 2.62 -5.53 -2.35
N LEU A 27 2.03 -6.25 -3.29
CA LEU A 27 1.56 -7.60 -3.06
C LEU A 27 2.28 -8.59 -3.94
N LEU A 28 2.53 -9.78 -3.39
CA LEU A 28 3.06 -10.86 -4.19
C LEU A 28 1.97 -11.90 -4.35
N HIS A 29 1.90 -12.49 -5.53
CA HIS A 29 0.88 -13.47 -5.86
C HIS A 29 1.50 -14.84 -6.00
N ASN A 30 0.86 -15.85 -5.45
CA ASN A 30 1.36 -17.20 -5.52
C ASN A 30 1.16 -17.78 -6.91
N ASP A 31 2.07 -18.65 -7.32
CA ASP A 31 1.88 -19.38 -8.56
C ASP A 31 2.50 -20.75 -8.37
N ASN A 32 2.35 -21.62 -9.35
CA ASN A 32 2.80 -22.99 -9.22
C ASN A 32 4.23 -23.23 -9.61
N TYR A 33 4.90 -22.22 -10.10
CA TYR A 33 6.26 -22.41 -10.62
C TYR A 33 7.36 -21.70 -9.84
N THR A 34 7.05 -20.62 -9.19
CA THR A 34 8.05 -19.86 -8.44
C THR A 34 8.37 -20.60 -7.15
N THR A 35 9.64 -20.82 -6.87
CA THR A 35 10.01 -21.58 -5.70
C THR A 35 9.88 -20.73 -4.45
N MET A 36 9.72 -21.40 -3.32
CA MET A 36 9.61 -20.71 -2.06
C MET A 36 10.90 -19.99 -1.76
N GLU A 37 12.03 -20.61 -2.12
CA GLU A 37 13.33 -19.99 -1.89
C GLU A 37 13.46 -18.70 -2.65
N PHE A 38 12.93 -18.64 -3.86
CA PHE A 38 13.03 -17.43 -4.65
C PHE A 38 12.16 -16.34 -4.02
N VAL A 39 11.00 -16.70 -3.51
CA VAL A 39 10.10 -15.72 -2.88
C VAL A 39 10.80 -15.13 -1.66
N VAL A 40 11.46 -15.97 -0.84
CA VAL A 40 12.17 -15.50 0.32
C VAL A 40 13.32 -14.58 -0.12
N PHE A 41 14.01 -14.97 -1.17
CA PHE A 41 15.12 -14.18 -1.70
C PHE A 41 14.62 -12.78 -2.10
N VAL A 42 13.51 -12.72 -2.79
CA VAL A 42 12.95 -11.46 -3.23
C VAL A 42 12.54 -10.60 -2.01
N LEU A 43 11.93 -11.24 -1.03
CA LEU A 43 11.50 -10.50 0.14
C LEU A 43 12.69 -9.93 0.91
N GLU A 44 13.77 -10.68 0.99
CA GLU A 44 14.94 -10.18 1.66
C GLU A 44 15.64 -9.10 0.84
N ARG A 45 15.78 -9.33 -0.45
CA ARG A 45 16.52 -8.43 -1.29
C ARG A 45 15.80 -7.17 -1.67
N VAL A 46 14.57 -7.27 -2.05
CA VAL A 46 13.82 -6.13 -2.55
C VAL A 46 13.10 -5.40 -1.43
N PHE A 47 12.57 -6.14 -0.47
CA PHE A 47 11.76 -5.54 0.56
C PHE A 47 12.47 -5.44 1.90
N SER A 48 13.73 -5.81 1.93
CA SER A 48 14.56 -5.68 3.12
C SER A 48 13.98 -6.37 4.34
N LYS A 49 13.36 -7.51 4.13
CA LYS A 49 12.82 -8.24 5.25
C LYS A 49 13.88 -9.14 5.85
N SER A 50 13.75 -9.43 7.14
CA SER A 50 14.65 -10.38 7.76
C SER A 50 14.26 -11.78 7.26
N LEU A 51 15.10 -12.74 7.47
CA LEU A 51 14.81 -14.10 7.05
C LEU A 51 13.51 -14.58 7.70
N SER A 52 13.33 -14.26 8.96
CA SER A 52 12.16 -14.69 9.68
C SER A 52 10.90 -14.05 9.10
N GLU A 53 10.92 -12.76 8.84
CA GLU A 53 9.79 -12.08 8.28
C GLU A 53 9.52 -12.55 6.86
N ALA A 54 10.59 -12.73 6.09
CA ALA A 54 10.45 -13.16 4.71
C ALA A 54 9.81 -14.54 4.65
N THR A 55 10.19 -15.41 5.57
CA THR A 55 9.64 -16.75 5.60
C THR A 55 8.16 -16.71 5.96
N GLN A 56 7.78 -15.85 6.90
CA GLN A 56 6.39 -15.74 7.27
C GLN A 56 5.55 -15.20 6.14
N ILE A 57 6.05 -14.20 5.43
CA ILE A 57 5.31 -13.63 4.32
C ILE A 57 5.20 -14.67 3.20
N MET A 58 6.28 -15.40 2.95
CA MET A 58 6.29 -16.40 1.92
C MET A 58 5.24 -17.47 2.20
N LEU A 59 5.15 -17.91 3.46
CA LEU A 59 4.17 -18.92 3.81
C LEU A 59 2.76 -18.37 3.67
N HIS A 60 2.57 -17.12 4.00
CA HIS A 60 1.27 -16.51 3.87
C HIS A 60 0.86 -16.44 2.39
N VAL A 61 1.78 -16.06 1.52
CA VAL A 61 1.50 -16.00 0.10
C VAL A 61 1.17 -17.42 -0.42
N HIS A 62 1.94 -18.40 0.03
CA HIS A 62 1.74 -19.76 -0.43
C HIS A 62 0.37 -20.29 0.01
N ASN A 63 -0.01 -20.03 1.24
CA ASN A 63 -1.25 -20.56 1.76
C ASN A 63 -2.49 -19.78 1.39
N ASN A 64 -2.36 -18.49 1.19
CA ASN A 64 -3.51 -17.64 0.92
C ASN A 64 -3.59 -17.11 -0.49
N GLY A 65 -2.58 -17.35 -1.27
CA GLY A 65 -2.58 -16.92 -2.67
C GLY A 65 -2.00 -15.55 -2.90
N ILE A 66 -1.98 -14.71 -1.89
CA ILE A 66 -1.49 -13.36 -2.05
C ILE A 66 -1.03 -12.87 -0.69
N GLY A 67 -0.04 -12.02 -0.66
CA GLY A 67 0.44 -11.47 0.61
C GLY A 67 1.05 -10.10 0.42
N VAL A 68 1.01 -9.30 1.47
CA VAL A 68 1.52 -7.95 1.42
C VAL A 68 2.98 -7.95 1.82
N CYS A 69 3.81 -7.28 1.03
CA CYS A 69 5.23 -7.20 1.31
C CYS A 69 5.58 -5.94 2.06
N GLY A 70 4.79 -4.91 1.91
CA GLY A 70 5.06 -3.65 2.59
C GLY A 70 4.24 -2.54 1.96
N SER A 71 4.31 -1.36 2.55
CA SER A 71 3.59 -0.21 2.05
C SER A 71 4.57 0.91 1.81
N TYR A 72 4.46 1.58 0.70
CA TYR A 72 5.42 2.57 0.27
C TYR A 72 4.73 3.70 -0.48
N SER A 73 5.46 4.76 -0.77
CA SER A 73 4.93 5.81 -1.61
C SER A 73 4.71 5.24 -3.02
N TYR A 74 3.98 5.92 -3.84
CA TYR A 74 3.69 5.43 -5.18
C TYR A 74 4.96 5.11 -5.96
N GLU A 75 5.89 6.03 -6.00
CA GLU A 75 7.10 5.81 -6.76
C GLU A 75 7.93 4.65 -6.24
N VAL A 76 8.02 4.53 -4.94
CA VAL A 76 8.80 3.46 -4.37
C VAL A 76 8.10 2.13 -4.61
N ALA A 77 6.78 2.09 -4.46
CA ALA A 77 6.04 0.86 -4.70
C ALA A 77 6.20 0.42 -6.15
N GLU A 78 6.11 1.38 -7.06
CA GLU A 78 6.24 1.07 -8.47
C GLU A 78 7.62 0.51 -8.77
N THR A 79 8.66 1.11 -8.20
CA THR A 79 10.00 0.63 -8.40
C THR A 79 10.17 -0.77 -7.83
N LYS A 80 9.57 -1.04 -6.69
CA LYS A 80 9.71 -2.36 -6.11
C LYS A 80 9.01 -3.41 -6.96
N VAL A 81 7.84 -3.09 -7.49
CA VAL A 81 7.14 -4.01 -8.37
C VAL A 81 8.00 -4.31 -9.60
N GLU A 82 8.59 -3.27 -10.18
CA GLU A 82 9.40 -3.46 -11.35
C GLU A 82 10.65 -4.26 -11.02
N THR A 83 11.23 -4.05 -9.86
CA THR A 83 12.41 -4.78 -9.45
C THR A 83 12.10 -6.26 -9.27
N VAL A 84 10.94 -6.56 -8.70
CA VAL A 84 10.54 -7.94 -8.52
C VAL A 84 10.40 -8.60 -9.89
N HIS A 85 9.73 -7.93 -10.82
CA HIS A 85 9.51 -8.51 -12.14
C HIS A 85 10.83 -8.70 -12.89
N SER A 86 11.76 -7.78 -12.69
CA SER A 86 13.05 -7.87 -13.34
C SER A 86 13.84 -9.06 -12.81
N LEU A 87 13.83 -9.26 -11.49
CA LEU A 87 14.51 -10.38 -10.91
C LEU A 87 13.83 -11.69 -11.30
N ALA A 88 12.52 -11.70 -11.32
CA ALA A 88 11.79 -12.91 -11.69
C ALA A 88 12.12 -13.30 -13.12
N GLU A 89 12.20 -12.32 -13.99
CA GLU A 89 12.50 -12.59 -15.37
C GLU A 89 13.93 -13.11 -15.47
N GLN A 90 14.84 -12.54 -14.74
CA GLN A 90 16.23 -12.94 -14.75
C GLN A 90 16.40 -14.38 -14.29
N TYR A 91 15.62 -14.81 -13.31
CA TYR A 91 15.71 -16.15 -12.78
C TYR A 91 14.65 -17.07 -13.39
N GLU A 92 13.93 -16.53 -14.35
CA GLU A 92 12.93 -17.31 -15.11
C GLU A 92 11.78 -17.86 -14.26
N PHE A 93 11.28 -17.04 -13.36
CA PHE A 93 10.09 -17.41 -12.60
C PHE A 93 8.95 -16.45 -12.97
N PRO A 94 7.73 -16.92 -12.98
CA PRO A 94 6.58 -16.07 -13.33
C PRO A 94 6.01 -15.31 -12.12
N LEU A 95 6.83 -14.95 -11.17
CA LEU A 95 6.35 -14.29 -9.97
C LEU A 95 5.73 -12.96 -10.31
N LEU A 96 4.54 -12.72 -9.82
CA LEU A 96 3.82 -11.48 -10.07
C LEU A 96 3.74 -10.62 -8.83
N ALA A 97 4.06 -9.35 -8.97
CA ALA A 97 3.90 -8.38 -7.90
C ALA A 97 2.96 -7.31 -8.41
N THR A 98 2.09 -6.82 -7.54
CA THR A 98 1.20 -5.73 -7.90
C THR A 98 1.21 -4.72 -6.78
N MET A 99 0.60 -3.56 -7.01
CA MET A 99 0.50 -2.57 -5.96
C MET A 99 -0.93 -2.06 -5.95
N GLU A 100 -1.39 -1.67 -4.78
CA GLU A 100 -2.72 -1.13 -4.67
C GLU A 100 -2.76 -0.10 -3.57
N GLU A 101 -3.72 0.79 -3.65
CA GLU A 101 -3.81 1.87 -2.69
C GLU A 101 -4.11 1.35 -1.30
N ASN A 102 -3.47 1.92 -0.32
CA ASN A 102 -3.65 1.48 1.04
C ASN A 102 -4.64 2.40 1.74
N TRP A 103 -5.90 2.30 1.34
CA TRP A 103 -6.93 3.13 1.89
C TRP A 103 -7.21 2.91 3.36
N ILE A 104 -6.99 1.72 3.84
CA ILE A 104 -7.25 1.42 5.23
C ILE A 104 -6.34 2.25 6.12
N THR A 105 -5.08 2.30 5.80
CA THR A 105 -4.15 3.08 6.58
C THR A 105 -4.47 4.56 6.43
N PHE A 106 -4.81 4.97 5.23
CA PHE A 106 -5.12 6.35 4.96
C PHE A 106 -6.30 6.78 5.82
N MET A 107 -7.36 6.01 5.81
CA MET A 107 -8.52 6.36 6.56
C MET A 107 -8.27 6.29 8.04
N PHE A 108 -7.54 5.32 8.49
CA PHE A 108 -7.26 5.19 9.89
C PHE A 108 -6.42 6.34 10.41
N THR A 109 -5.36 6.69 9.75
CA THR A 109 -4.50 7.72 10.23
C THR A 109 -5.06 9.10 9.99
N LYS A 110 -5.71 9.29 8.85
CA LYS A 110 -6.14 10.57 8.51
C LYS A 110 -7.31 10.99 9.28
N ASP A 111 -8.18 10.16 9.53
CA ASP A 111 -9.36 10.47 10.17
C ASP A 111 -9.56 10.07 11.55
N LEU A 112 -8.55 9.69 12.23
CA LEU A 112 -8.75 9.29 13.56
C LEU A 112 -9.42 10.42 14.27
N GLU A 113 -8.94 11.60 14.08
CA GLU A 113 -9.50 12.71 14.74
C GLU A 113 -10.78 13.16 14.05
N THR A 114 -10.76 13.22 12.79
CA THR A 114 -11.90 13.64 12.07
C THR A 114 -12.97 12.64 12.20
N CYS A 115 -12.62 11.44 12.24
CA CYS A 115 -13.52 10.38 12.32
C CYS A 115 -14.25 10.37 13.61
N LEU A 116 -13.60 10.70 14.66
CA LEU A 116 -14.27 10.74 15.91
C LEU A 116 -15.34 11.80 15.88
N MET A 117 -15.07 12.88 15.28
CA MET A 117 -16.03 13.91 15.18
C MET A 117 -17.12 13.50 14.24
N ALA A 118 -16.75 13.02 13.14
CA ALA A 118 -17.71 12.63 12.16
C ALA A 118 -18.48 11.46 12.66
N ALA A 119 -17.90 10.62 13.38
CA ALA A 119 -18.58 9.48 13.87
C ALA A 119 -19.68 9.87 14.77
N GLN A 120 -19.49 10.85 15.51
CA GLN A 120 -20.53 11.26 16.33
C GLN A 120 -21.63 11.90 15.55
N SER A 121 -21.32 12.73 14.65
CA SER A 121 -22.27 13.41 13.89
C SER A 121 -22.96 12.43 13.00
N GLU A 122 -22.23 11.59 12.33
CA GLU A 122 -22.77 10.68 11.51
C GLU A 122 -23.40 9.53 12.08
N ALA A 123 -22.98 9.10 13.17
CA ALA A 123 -23.58 8.03 13.81
C ALA A 123 -24.98 8.44 14.09
N ILE A 124 -25.17 9.61 14.45
CA ILE A 124 -26.46 10.07 14.67
C ILE A 124 -27.23 10.15 13.43
N ASP A 125 -26.66 10.61 12.40
CA ASP A 125 -27.31 10.70 11.19
C ASP A 125 -27.62 9.39 10.69
N ARG A 126 -26.76 8.57 10.65
CA ARG A 126 -26.96 7.37 10.14
C ARG A 126 -27.66 6.50 10.92
N ARG A 127 -27.82 6.68 12.07
CA ARG A 127 -28.39 5.90 12.84
C ARG A 127 -29.70 5.96 12.55
N HIS A 128 -30.00 6.51 11.65
CA HIS A 128 -31.32 6.55 11.37
C HIS A 128 -31.47 6.44 10.03
#